data_0e0c2668dec4c5b8382f716f62554a68
#
_entry.id   0e0c2668dec4c5b8382f716f62554a68
#
_cell.length_a   1.000
_cell.length_b   1.000
_cell.length_c   1.000
_cell.angle_alpha   90.00
_cell.angle_beta   90.00
_cell.angle_gamma   90.00
#
_symmetry.space_group_name_H-M   'P 1'
#
loop_
_entity.id
_entity.type
_entity.pdbx_description
1 polymer ?
#
loop_
_entity_poly.entity_id
_entity_poly.type
_entity_poly.pdbx_seq_one_letter_code
_entity_poly.pdbx_strand_id
1 'polypeptide(L)'
;MAAGWPPCFWALAATVVLVREADKLTLGQNINVKVPHAVTALMNSQGHKWLTNSRMTHYQGLLCENPRVQLETVWTLNPTTFVPTEAGTPDHNCEEVIDEIYSSRPDLTDIPLQNPELELFTDRSSFIQDGQRKAGYTIATTDKRVKARVVSTAG
;
A
#
# COMPACT_ATOMS: atom_id res chain seq x y z
N MET A 1 2.80 -6.14 8.82
CA MET A 1 1.38 -5.97 8.42
C MET A 1 1.12 -4.51 8.11
N ALA A 2 0.23 -4.23 7.18
CA ALA A 2 -0.05 -2.90 6.64
C ALA A 2 -0.95 -2.05 7.56
N ALA A 3 -0.58 -1.91 8.85
CA ALA A 3 -1.27 -1.01 9.75
C ALA A 3 -1.18 0.41 9.19
N GLY A 4 -2.30 1.08 9.03
CA GLY A 4 -2.37 2.43 8.45
C GLY A 4 -2.63 2.49 6.93
N TRP A 5 -2.87 1.36 6.28
CA TRP A 5 -3.30 1.38 4.88
C TRP A 5 -4.75 1.82 4.74
N PRO A 6 -5.08 2.57 3.67
CA PRO A 6 -6.46 2.88 3.32
C PRO A 6 -7.29 1.62 3.10
N PRO A 7 -8.60 1.67 3.38
CA PRO A 7 -9.51 0.55 3.13
C PRO A 7 -9.45 0.01 1.69
N CYS A 8 -9.28 0.89 0.70
CA CYS A 8 -9.16 0.52 -0.71
C CYS A 8 -7.94 -0.37 -0.99
N PHE A 9 -6.81 -0.12 -0.34
CA PHE A 9 -5.63 -0.98 -0.44
C PHE A 9 -5.78 -2.31 0.26
N TRP A 10 -6.55 -2.35 1.34
CA TRP A 10 -6.91 -3.62 1.98
C TRP A 10 -7.75 -4.50 1.06
N ALA A 11 -8.73 -3.91 0.36
CA ALA A 11 -9.53 -4.63 -0.62
C ALA A 11 -8.67 -5.21 -1.75
N LEU A 12 -7.74 -4.41 -2.28
CA LEU A 12 -6.80 -4.86 -3.31
C LEU A 12 -5.90 -5.99 -2.80
N ALA A 13 -5.27 -5.83 -1.64
CA ALA A 13 -4.39 -6.84 -1.08
C ALA A 13 -5.14 -8.14 -0.76
N ALA A 14 -6.34 -8.05 -0.22
CA ALA A 14 -7.20 -9.20 0.05
C ALA A 14 -7.55 -9.95 -1.24
N THR A 15 -7.88 -9.23 -2.31
CA THR A 15 -8.16 -9.82 -3.63
C THR A 15 -6.96 -10.59 -4.17
N VAL A 16 -5.76 -10.02 -4.08
CA VAL A 16 -4.52 -10.69 -4.51
C VAL A 16 -4.29 -11.99 -3.73
N VAL A 17 -4.45 -11.96 -2.41
CA VAL A 17 -4.31 -13.16 -1.58
C VAL A 17 -5.36 -14.20 -1.96
N LEU A 18 -6.61 -13.80 -2.12
CA LEU A 18 -7.71 -14.68 -2.49
C LEU A 18 -7.48 -15.36 -3.84
N VAL A 19 -7.10 -14.60 -4.87
CA VAL A 19 -6.81 -15.15 -6.21
C VAL A 19 -5.67 -16.14 -6.15
N ARG A 20 -4.60 -15.81 -5.43
CA ARG A 20 -3.44 -16.68 -5.27
C ARG A 20 -3.78 -18.01 -4.56
N GLU A 21 -4.66 -17.99 -3.56
CA GLU A 21 -5.10 -19.21 -2.90
C GLU A 21 -6.12 -19.97 -3.75
N ALA A 22 -7.02 -19.29 -4.45
CA ALA A 22 -7.97 -19.89 -5.37
C ALA A 22 -7.27 -20.61 -6.53
N ASP A 23 -6.20 -20.06 -7.07
CA ASP A 23 -5.42 -20.65 -8.17
C ASP A 23 -4.89 -22.06 -7.81
N LYS A 24 -4.53 -22.26 -6.54
CA LYS A 24 -4.10 -23.57 -6.03
C LYS A 24 -5.23 -24.60 -6.01
N LEU A 25 -6.47 -24.16 -5.81
CA LEU A 25 -7.63 -25.03 -5.73
C LEU A 25 -8.25 -25.32 -7.10
N THR A 26 -8.19 -24.34 -8.00
CA THR A 26 -8.79 -24.43 -9.33
C THR A 26 -7.93 -25.19 -10.35
N LEU A 27 -6.68 -25.53 -9.99
CA LEU A 27 -5.77 -26.31 -10.82
C LEU A 27 -5.64 -25.76 -12.26
N GLY A 28 -5.62 -24.45 -12.40
CA GLY A 28 -5.45 -23.79 -13.70
C GLY A 28 -6.73 -23.50 -14.47
N GLN A 29 -7.90 -23.66 -13.89
CA GLN A 29 -9.17 -23.26 -14.48
C GLN A 29 -9.35 -21.74 -14.44
N ASN A 30 -10.30 -21.23 -15.23
CA ASN A 30 -10.66 -19.81 -15.22
C ASN A 30 -11.32 -19.44 -13.91
N ILE A 31 -10.95 -18.26 -13.39
CA ILE A 31 -11.42 -17.71 -12.13
C ILE A 31 -12.14 -16.39 -12.43
N ASN A 32 -13.41 -16.28 -12.10
CA ASN A 32 -14.14 -15.01 -12.09
C ASN A 32 -14.17 -14.49 -10.65
N VAL A 33 -13.54 -13.34 -10.42
CA VAL A 33 -13.39 -12.73 -9.10
C VAL A 33 -14.30 -11.54 -8.98
N LYS A 34 -15.30 -11.65 -8.10
CA LYS A 34 -16.19 -10.53 -7.77
C LYS A 34 -15.51 -9.60 -6.78
N VAL A 35 -15.28 -8.36 -7.19
CA VAL A 35 -14.50 -7.39 -6.43
C VAL A 35 -15.25 -6.08 -6.23
N PRO A 36 -15.00 -5.34 -5.14
CA PRO A 36 -15.49 -3.98 -5.01
C PRO A 36 -14.82 -3.04 -6.02
N HIS A 37 -15.47 -1.91 -6.33
CA HIS A 37 -14.96 -0.91 -7.28
C HIS A 37 -13.54 -0.42 -6.96
N ALA A 38 -13.17 -0.38 -5.69
CA ALA A 38 -11.84 0.01 -5.24
C ALA A 38 -10.71 -0.78 -5.90
N VAL A 39 -10.91 -2.08 -6.16
CA VAL A 39 -9.89 -2.94 -6.77
C VAL A 39 -9.66 -2.56 -8.22
N THR A 40 -10.73 -2.43 -9.00
CA THR A 40 -10.64 -2.06 -10.42
C THR A 40 -10.17 -0.62 -10.60
N ALA A 41 -10.62 0.31 -9.75
CA ALA A 41 -10.16 1.69 -9.76
C ALA A 41 -8.64 1.78 -9.53
N LEU A 42 -8.12 1.14 -8.48
CA LEU A 42 -6.70 1.18 -8.16
C LEU A 42 -5.81 0.46 -9.19
N MET A 43 -6.35 -0.56 -9.88
CA MET A 43 -5.61 -1.23 -10.96
C MET A 43 -5.57 -0.42 -12.26
N ASN A 44 -6.61 0.35 -12.54
CA ASN A 44 -6.72 1.19 -13.73
C ASN A 44 -6.05 2.56 -13.55
N SER A 45 -5.98 3.03 -12.33
CA SER A 45 -5.35 4.29 -12.00
C SER A 45 -3.83 4.15 -11.81
N GLN A 46 -3.17 5.28 -11.77
CA GLN A 46 -1.74 5.33 -11.42
C GLN A 46 -1.50 5.04 -9.93
N GLY A 47 -2.07 3.96 -9.42
CA GLY A 47 -1.94 3.52 -8.02
C GLY A 47 -0.50 3.35 -7.52
N HIS A 48 0.48 3.51 -8.43
CA HIS A 48 1.91 3.48 -8.14
C HIS A 48 2.39 4.59 -7.18
N LYS A 49 1.66 5.70 -7.02
CA LYS A 49 2.01 6.72 -6.02
C LYS A 49 2.08 6.15 -4.59
N TRP A 50 1.28 5.14 -4.30
CA TRP A 50 1.07 4.60 -2.95
C TRP A 50 1.63 3.19 -2.76
N LEU A 51 1.86 2.49 -3.86
CA LEU A 51 2.44 1.17 -3.90
C LEU A 51 3.84 1.23 -4.50
N THR A 52 4.77 0.44 -3.98
CA THR A 52 6.07 0.29 -4.65
C THR A 52 5.88 -0.32 -6.02
N ASN A 53 6.70 0.09 -6.99
CA ASN A 53 6.64 -0.43 -8.36
C ASN A 53 6.66 -1.97 -8.41
N SER A 54 7.49 -2.60 -7.59
CA SER A 54 7.57 -4.06 -7.51
C SER A 54 6.24 -4.69 -7.06
N ARG A 55 5.57 -4.09 -6.08
CA ARG A 55 4.28 -4.58 -5.60
C ARG A 55 3.18 -4.36 -6.63
N MET A 56 3.19 -3.21 -7.29
CA MET A 56 2.23 -2.89 -8.34
C MET A 56 2.36 -3.85 -9.52
N THR A 57 3.57 -4.07 -10.03
CA THR A 57 3.84 -5.05 -11.09
C THR A 57 3.39 -6.46 -10.71
N HIS A 58 3.65 -6.86 -9.46
CA HIS A 58 3.19 -8.16 -8.98
C HIS A 58 1.66 -8.29 -8.97
N TYR A 59 0.95 -7.24 -8.55
CA TYR A 59 -0.51 -7.24 -8.55
C TYR A 59 -1.10 -7.20 -9.95
N GLN A 60 -0.52 -6.42 -10.85
CA GLN A 60 -0.91 -6.38 -12.26
C GLN A 60 -0.72 -7.75 -12.94
N GLY A 61 0.42 -8.39 -12.73
CA GLY A 61 0.69 -9.72 -13.27
C GLY A 61 -0.31 -10.78 -12.79
N LEU A 62 -0.74 -10.71 -11.53
CA LEU A 62 -1.70 -11.67 -10.98
C LEU A 62 -3.15 -11.38 -11.38
N LEU A 63 -3.56 -10.13 -11.42
CA LEU A 63 -4.97 -9.74 -11.55
C LEU A 63 -5.35 -9.33 -12.98
N CYS A 64 -4.46 -8.66 -13.71
CA CYS A 64 -4.78 -8.08 -15.01
C CYS A 64 -4.12 -8.85 -16.18
N GLU A 65 -2.90 -9.33 -16.01
CA GLU A 65 -2.16 -10.00 -17.08
C GLU A 65 -2.41 -11.52 -17.11
N ASN A 66 -3.00 -12.07 -16.06
CA ASN A 66 -3.36 -13.48 -16.02
C ASN A 66 -4.63 -13.74 -16.84
N PRO A 67 -4.58 -14.39 -18.00
CA PRO A 67 -5.74 -14.59 -18.88
C PRO A 67 -6.85 -15.46 -18.26
N ARG A 68 -6.53 -16.18 -17.17
CA ARG A 68 -7.49 -17.01 -16.43
C ARG A 68 -8.26 -16.25 -15.36
N VAL A 69 -7.83 -15.05 -15.02
CA VAL A 69 -8.44 -14.23 -13.98
C VAL A 69 -9.27 -13.13 -14.62
N GLN A 70 -10.54 -13.09 -14.31
CA GLN A 70 -11.44 -12.02 -14.74
C GLN A 70 -11.96 -11.30 -13.50
N LEU A 71 -11.76 -9.99 -13.45
CA LEU A 71 -12.30 -9.15 -12.39
C LEU A 71 -13.66 -8.61 -12.80
N GLU A 72 -14.66 -8.87 -11.98
CA GLU A 72 -16.02 -8.35 -12.15
C GLU A 72 -16.35 -7.44 -10.97
N THR A 73 -16.57 -6.16 -11.24
CA THR A 73 -16.98 -5.21 -10.21
C THR A 73 -18.42 -5.46 -9.81
N VAL A 74 -18.65 -5.65 -8.51
CA VAL A 74 -19.98 -5.82 -7.95
C VAL A 74 -20.31 -4.69 -6.98
N TRP A 75 -21.54 -4.24 -7.04
CA TRP A 75 -22.06 -3.15 -6.21
C TRP A 75 -22.73 -3.66 -4.93
N THR A 76 -23.27 -4.87 -4.97
CA THR A 76 -23.78 -5.56 -3.80
C THR A 76 -22.65 -6.28 -3.12
N LEU A 77 -22.11 -5.67 -2.10
CA LEU A 77 -21.09 -6.30 -1.28
C LEU A 77 -21.68 -7.43 -0.43
N ASN A 78 -20.82 -8.37 -0.07
CA ASN A 78 -21.08 -9.44 0.88
C ASN A 78 -21.87 -8.89 2.09
N PRO A 79 -22.92 -9.56 2.55
CA PRO A 79 -23.72 -9.13 3.71
C PRO A 79 -22.93 -8.90 5.00
N THR A 80 -21.66 -9.29 5.03
CA THR A 80 -20.75 -8.92 6.13
C THR A 80 -20.19 -7.50 6.04
N THR A 81 -20.35 -6.80 4.91
CA THR A 81 -20.02 -5.39 4.78
C THR A 81 -21.29 -4.57 4.96
N PHE A 82 -21.44 -3.99 6.13
CA PHE A 82 -22.63 -3.23 6.54
C PHE A 82 -22.82 -1.88 5.84
N VAL A 83 -22.21 -1.66 4.70
CA VAL A 83 -22.39 -0.42 3.92
C VAL A 83 -23.18 -0.75 2.68
N PRO A 84 -24.47 -0.34 2.59
CA PRO A 84 -25.23 -0.44 1.38
C PRO A 84 -24.62 0.52 0.35
N THR A 85 -24.05 -0.03 -0.70
CA THR A 85 -23.66 0.76 -1.86
C THR A 85 -24.89 0.83 -2.78
N GLU A 86 -25.39 2.02 -3.08
CA GLU A 86 -26.47 2.18 -4.04
C GLU A 86 -26.02 1.63 -5.40
N ALA A 87 -26.90 0.88 -6.04
CA ALA A 87 -26.60 0.27 -7.32
C ALA A 87 -26.41 1.37 -8.39
N GLY A 88 -25.19 1.45 -8.94
CA GLY A 88 -24.96 2.27 -10.14
C GLY A 88 -23.68 3.12 -10.14
N THR A 89 -23.38 3.85 -9.11
CA THR A 89 -22.18 4.70 -9.05
C THR A 89 -21.45 4.49 -7.72
N PRO A 90 -20.11 4.50 -7.72
CA PRO A 90 -19.35 4.48 -6.48
C PRO A 90 -19.75 5.69 -5.63
N ASP A 91 -19.91 5.46 -4.33
CA ASP A 91 -20.21 6.50 -3.34
C ASP A 91 -19.01 7.43 -3.06
N HIS A 92 -17.84 7.06 -3.55
CA HIS A 92 -16.61 7.83 -3.41
C HIS A 92 -15.62 7.53 -4.56
N ASN A 93 -14.72 8.47 -4.80
CA ASN A 93 -13.56 8.27 -5.64
C ASN A 93 -12.39 7.80 -4.76
N CYS A 94 -11.93 6.57 -4.96
CA CYS A 94 -10.85 5.99 -4.15
C CYS A 94 -9.53 6.78 -4.27
N GLU A 95 -9.24 7.38 -5.42
CA GLU A 95 -8.04 8.18 -5.62
C GLU A 95 -8.11 9.48 -4.81
N GLU A 96 -9.23 10.19 -4.88
CA GLU A 96 -9.43 11.42 -4.12
C GLU A 96 -9.37 11.17 -2.62
N VAL A 97 -10.01 10.11 -2.13
CA VAL A 97 -9.96 9.74 -0.71
C VAL A 97 -8.52 9.41 -0.27
N ILE A 98 -7.78 8.70 -1.11
CA ILE A 98 -6.38 8.38 -0.81
C ILE A 98 -5.52 9.64 -0.84
N ASP A 99 -5.69 10.47 -1.84
CA ASP A 99 -4.95 11.73 -1.97
C ASP A 99 -5.28 12.68 -0.82
N GLU A 100 -6.53 12.78 -0.38
CA GLU A 100 -6.92 13.61 0.76
C GLU A 100 -6.33 13.13 2.09
N ILE A 101 -6.38 11.83 2.35
CA ILE A 101 -5.91 11.26 3.62
C ILE A 101 -4.37 11.21 3.69
N TYR A 102 -3.72 10.96 2.55
CA TYR A 102 -2.27 10.69 2.50
C TYR A 102 -1.49 11.73 1.73
N SER A 103 -2.13 12.79 1.24
CA SER A 103 -1.42 13.90 0.62
C SER A 103 -0.44 14.52 1.61
N SER A 104 0.73 14.83 1.12
CA SER A 104 1.64 15.71 1.84
C SER A 104 0.95 17.06 2.07
N ARG A 105 1.31 17.75 3.13
CA ARG A 105 0.87 19.12 3.35
C ARG A 105 1.07 19.93 2.06
N PRO A 106 0.12 20.79 1.68
CA PRO A 106 0.19 21.53 0.41
C PRO A 106 1.37 22.51 0.33
N ASP A 107 1.99 22.82 1.46
CA ASP A 107 3.19 23.67 1.56
C ASP A 107 4.51 22.88 1.36
N LEU A 108 4.45 21.52 1.27
CA LEU A 108 5.62 20.70 1.00
C LEU A 108 5.87 20.60 -0.51
N THR A 109 7.08 20.90 -0.92
CA THR A 109 7.54 20.78 -2.30
C THR A 109 8.72 19.83 -2.38
N ASP A 110 8.92 19.20 -3.54
CA ASP A 110 10.09 18.35 -3.81
C ASP A 110 11.36 19.17 -4.10
N ILE A 111 11.25 20.48 -4.04
CA ILE A 111 12.39 21.38 -4.25
C ILE A 111 13.06 21.63 -2.90
N PRO A 112 14.38 21.39 -2.78
CA PRO A 112 15.11 21.70 -1.56
C PRO A 112 14.97 23.16 -1.16
N LEU A 113 14.83 23.43 0.13
CA LEU A 113 14.81 24.79 0.65
C LEU A 113 16.11 25.51 0.29
N GLN A 114 16.00 26.70 -0.27
CA GLN A 114 17.16 27.56 -0.48
C GLN A 114 17.58 28.19 0.85
N ASN A 115 18.85 28.00 1.23
CA ASN A 115 19.43 28.46 2.50
C ASN A 115 18.67 27.94 3.74
N PRO A 116 18.61 26.63 3.98
CA PRO A 116 17.99 26.08 5.17
C PRO A 116 18.79 26.52 6.41
N GLU A 117 18.10 26.87 7.48
CA GLU A 117 18.74 27.18 8.78
C GLU A 117 19.45 25.96 9.36
N LEU A 118 18.95 24.77 9.05
CA LEU A 118 19.49 23.50 9.54
C LEU A 118 19.26 22.39 8.52
N GLU A 119 20.34 21.67 8.20
CA GLU A 119 20.30 20.48 7.38
C GLU A 119 20.60 19.26 8.24
N LEU A 120 19.66 18.30 8.26
CA LEU A 120 19.75 17.08 9.05
C LEU A 120 19.74 15.86 8.13
N PHE A 121 20.75 15.04 8.28
CA PHE A 121 20.82 13.72 7.67
C PHE A 121 20.34 12.69 8.67
N THR A 122 19.42 11.84 8.25
CA THR A 122 18.87 10.77 9.09
C THR A 122 19.12 9.42 8.44
N ASP A 123 19.58 8.47 9.20
CA ASP A 123 19.73 7.09 8.76
C ASP A 123 19.18 6.13 9.80
N ARG A 124 18.74 4.98 9.34
CA ARG A 124 18.23 3.90 10.20
C ARG A 124 18.67 2.54 9.67
N SER A 125 18.97 1.65 10.59
CA SER A 125 19.27 0.26 10.26
C SER A 125 18.49 -0.68 11.17
N SER A 126 18.17 -1.85 10.65
CA SER A 126 17.57 -2.94 11.43
C SER A 126 18.11 -4.27 10.91
N PHE A 127 18.63 -5.09 11.81
CA PHE A 127 19.17 -6.39 11.48
C PHE A 127 18.88 -7.39 12.61
N ILE A 128 19.03 -8.67 12.32
CA ILE A 128 18.91 -9.75 13.30
C ILE A 128 20.30 -10.21 13.67
N GLN A 129 20.62 -10.20 14.95
CA GLN A 129 21.84 -10.75 15.52
C GLN A 129 21.50 -11.66 16.70
N ASP A 130 22.00 -12.88 16.67
CA ASP A 130 21.76 -13.90 17.71
C ASP A 130 20.24 -14.15 17.95
N GLY A 131 19.45 -14.14 16.87
CA GLY A 131 18.00 -14.34 16.93
C GLY A 131 17.21 -13.14 17.45
N GLN A 132 17.86 -12.06 17.85
CA GLN A 132 17.21 -10.83 18.32
C GLN A 132 17.26 -9.73 17.27
N ARG A 133 16.15 -9.04 17.10
CA ARG A 133 16.09 -7.86 16.22
C ARG A 133 16.74 -6.67 16.91
N LYS A 134 17.75 -6.12 16.29
CA LYS A 134 18.40 -4.86 16.70
C LYS A 134 18.05 -3.79 15.68
N ALA A 135 17.71 -2.62 16.15
CA ALA A 135 17.45 -1.46 15.32
C ALA A 135 18.19 -0.25 15.89
N GLY A 136 18.57 0.64 15.03
CA GLY A 136 19.22 1.89 15.42
C GLY A 136 18.89 3.01 14.46
N TYR A 137 19.05 4.23 14.93
CA TYR A 137 18.95 5.42 14.11
C TYR A 137 20.06 6.42 14.45
N THR A 138 20.40 7.21 13.48
CA THR A 138 21.35 8.32 13.63
C THR A 138 20.74 9.58 13.02
N ILE A 139 21.03 10.71 13.62
CA ILE A 139 20.76 12.04 13.12
C ILE A 139 22.08 12.81 13.16
N ALA A 140 22.48 13.34 12.03
CA ALA A 140 23.71 14.09 11.88
C ALA A 140 23.49 15.39 11.10
N THR A 141 24.34 16.37 11.32
CA THR A 141 24.57 17.49 10.40
C THR A 141 25.83 17.20 9.58
N THR A 142 26.17 18.07 8.62
CA THR A 142 27.42 17.97 7.86
C THR A 142 28.67 17.86 8.74
N ASP A 143 28.65 18.48 9.93
CA ASP A 143 29.84 18.63 10.78
C ASP A 143 29.85 17.67 11.97
N LYS A 144 28.68 17.23 12.45
CA LYS A 144 28.61 16.44 13.68
C LYS A 144 27.40 15.51 13.74
N ARG A 145 27.56 14.45 14.51
CA ARG A 145 26.45 13.58 14.92
C ARG A 145 25.65 14.28 16.03
N VAL A 146 24.38 14.56 15.77
CA VAL A 146 23.47 15.21 16.72
C VAL A 146 22.93 14.19 17.70
N LYS A 147 22.46 13.04 17.20
CA LYS A 147 21.87 11.98 18.02
C LYS A 147 22.08 10.62 17.36
N ALA A 148 22.36 9.62 18.18
CA ALA A 148 22.31 8.22 17.76
C ALA A 148 21.75 7.39 18.90
N ARG A 149 20.92 6.41 18.60
CA ARG A 149 20.34 5.50 19.59
C ARG A 149 20.17 4.11 19.01
N VAL A 150 20.53 3.12 19.82
CA VAL A 150 20.13 1.74 19.59
C VAL A 150 18.77 1.52 20.26
N VAL A 151 17.82 0.97 19.52
CA VAL A 151 16.50 0.61 20.00
C VAL A 151 16.45 -0.91 20.06
N SER A 152 16.53 -1.48 21.25
CA SER A 152 16.24 -2.89 21.46
C SER A 152 14.71 -3.05 21.49
N THR A 153 14.13 -3.75 20.55
CA THR A 153 12.75 -4.23 20.69
C THR A 153 12.81 -5.42 21.65
N ALA A 154 12.34 -5.21 22.88
CA ALA A 154 11.96 -6.32 23.73
C ALA A 154 10.85 -7.09 23.00
N GLY A 155 11.03 -8.40 22.86
CA GLY A 155 10.07 -9.32 22.26
C GLY A 155 8.79 -9.42 23.07
#